data_63e2c97567511fd1e600b53ba380c8f4
#
_entry.id   63e2c97567511fd1e600b53ba380c8f4
#
_cell.length_a   1.000
_cell.length_b   1.000
_cell.length_c   1.000
_cell.angle_alpha   90.00
_cell.angle_beta   90.00
_cell.angle_gamma   90.00
#
_symmetry.space_group_name_H-M   'P 1'
#
loop_
_entity.id
_entity.type
_entity.pdbx_description
1 polymer ?
#
loop_
_entity_poly.entity_id
_entity_poly.type
_entity_poly.pdbx_seq_one_letter_code
_entity_poly.pdbx_strand_id
1 'polypeptide(L)'
;MRRVVKVLGFTVGGLLLGLAAAQAQKAPLKLTLFGQPSVNNDSIWMAIERGFYKDEGLDMTYRLFPSGTTAFQSFQTGQGDIIMSGDLPSVQYYFRVKGDYRTIAVIERDAKGYVVVAGKDIKKPQDLVGKTVATRVGSTGSWFISEYLTKNNVDPKTVAVKNLDTQVLPAALCRGEIAAFFIWQPIGSRTLEICPDKAHYLSDATGYIQGYLVAGARPEWLATPQGKETAIRWLRATMKGRDVAEKDFKAVAAYAAKNLNLSEKATKDQWETNIRPMAIDKIYYDDFCSLSRWAQGAKATTSKIDFKTLTSGEPLKAIDPKLVTPPPPPC
;
A
#
# COMPACT_ATOMS: atom_id res chain seq x y z
N MET A 1 92.04 -35.94 21.69
CA MET A 1 90.70 -36.27 22.15
C MET A 1 89.92 -34.95 22.35
N ARG A 2 89.11 -34.52 21.48
CA ARG A 2 88.26 -33.30 21.59
C ARG A 2 86.77 -33.71 21.53
N ARG A 3 86.09 -33.53 22.68
CA ARG A 3 84.65 -33.76 22.76
C ARG A 3 83.90 -32.59 22.17
N VAL A 4 83.01 -32.86 21.17
CA VAL A 4 82.08 -31.91 20.56
C VAL A 4 80.78 -31.99 21.37
N VAL A 5 80.39 -30.88 21.97
CA VAL A 5 79.10 -30.73 22.65
C VAL A 5 78.11 -30.17 21.61
N LYS A 6 77.02 -30.92 21.28
CA LYS A 6 75.90 -30.45 20.48
C LYS A 6 74.91 -29.74 21.42
N VAL A 7 74.69 -28.45 21.13
CA VAL A 7 73.59 -27.67 21.76
C VAL A 7 72.34 -27.87 20.92
N LEU A 8 71.29 -28.45 21.49
CA LEU A 8 69.93 -28.47 20.89
C LEU A 8 69.23 -27.15 21.22
N GLY A 9 68.94 -26.39 20.16
CA GLY A 9 68.08 -25.22 20.26
C GLY A 9 66.58 -25.63 20.21
N PHE A 10 65.85 -25.34 21.28
CA PHE A 10 64.38 -25.44 21.29
C PHE A 10 63.78 -24.17 20.70
N THR A 11 63.20 -24.26 19.51
CA THR A 11 62.34 -23.20 18.95
C THR A 11 60.91 -23.39 19.45
N VAL A 12 60.47 -22.51 20.36
CA VAL A 12 59.06 -22.41 20.75
C VAL A 12 58.30 -21.67 19.69
N GLY A 13 57.64 -22.45 18.82
CA GLY A 13 56.67 -21.90 17.84
C GLY A 13 55.38 -21.52 18.53
N GLY A 14 55.15 -20.22 18.74
CA GLY A 14 53.90 -19.71 19.23
C GLY A 14 52.76 -19.87 18.21
N LEU A 15 51.84 -20.81 18.45
CA LEU A 15 50.58 -20.91 17.74
C LEU A 15 49.65 -19.75 18.16
N LEU A 16 49.63 -18.70 17.38
CA LEU A 16 48.57 -17.67 17.45
C LEU A 16 47.29 -18.29 16.86
N LEU A 17 46.47 -18.89 17.70
CA LEU A 17 45.08 -19.24 17.38
C LEU A 17 44.28 -17.94 17.28
N GLY A 18 44.14 -17.44 16.02
CA GLY A 18 43.18 -16.40 15.68
C GLY A 18 41.76 -16.94 15.90
N LEU A 19 41.18 -16.60 17.04
CA LEU A 19 39.74 -16.72 17.26
C LEU A 19 39.01 -15.73 16.30
N ALA A 20 38.79 -16.16 15.09
CA ALA A 20 37.75 -15.57 14.25
C ALA A 20 36.42 -15.89 14.94
N ALA A 21 35.93 -14.96 15.74
CA ALA A 21 34.55 -14.98 16.22
C ALA A 21 33.63 -14.93 15.00
N ALA A 22 33.23 -16.11 14.50
CA ALA A 22 32.13 -16.22 13.58
C ALA A 22 30.93 -15.61 14.28
N GLN A 23 30.60 -14.35 13.95
CA GLN A 23 29.33 -13.77 14.34
C GLN A 23 28.28 -14.70 13.77
N ALA A 24 27.65 -15.48 14.61
CA ALA A 24 26.50 -16.30 14.26
C ALA A 24 25.46 -15.37 13.64
N GLN A 25 25.35 -15.40 12.32
CA GLN A 25 24.40 -14.59 11.58
C GLN A 25 23.02 -14.99 12.09
N LYS A 26 22.35 -14.08 12.84
CA LYS A 26 20.99 -14.34 13.34
C LYS A 26 20.13 -14.77 12.15
N ALA A 27 19.36 -15.85 12.31
CA ALA A 27 18.40 -16.28 11.31
C ALA A 27 17.52 -15.09 10.87
N PRO A 28 17.23 -14.96 9.57
CA PRO A 28 16.44 -13.85 9.08
C PRO A 28 15.04 -13.84 9.72
N LEU A 29 14.52 -12.65 10.00
CA LEU A 29 13.17 -12.48 10.52
C LEU A 29 12.17 -12.75 9.41
N LYS A 30 11.22 -13.65 9.65
CA LYS A 30 10.15 -13.96 8.70
C LYS A 30 9.11 -12.86 8.70
N LEU A 31 8.63 -12.49 7.51
CA LEU A 31 7.60 -11.50 7.30
C LEU A 31 6.67 -11.93 6.17
N THR A 32 5.37 -11.96 6.42
CA THR A 32 4.36 -12.10 5.37
C THR A 32 3.68 -10.75 5.13
N LEU A 33 3.95 -10.17 3.95
CA LEU A 33 3.38 -8.92 3.48
C LEU A 33 2.22 -9.18 2.52
N PHE A 34 1.07 -8.56 2.77
CA PHE A 34 -0.06 -8.55 1.86
C PHE A 34 -0.10 -7.23 1.08
N GLY A 35 -0.30 -7.30 -0.24
CA GLY A 35 -0.37 -6.14 -1.12
C GLY A 35 -1.33 -6.33 -2.28
N GLN A 36 -1.29 -5.39 -3.23
CA GLN A 36 -2.15 -5.36 -4.41
C GLN A 36 -1.30 -5.15 -5.67
N PRO A 37 -1.75 -5.63 -6.86
CA PRO A 37 -1.03 -5.44 -8.11
C PRO A 37 -1.28 -4.03 -8.68
N SER A 38 -0.74 -3.01 -8.02
CA SER A 38 -0.89 -1.60 -8.40
C SER A 38 0.44 -0.85 -8.23
N VAL A 39 0.70 0.13 -9.09
CA VAL A 39 1.95 0.92 -9.12
C VAL A 39 2.19 1.70 -7.83
N ASN A 40 1.17 1.92 -7.02
CA ASN A 40 1.34 2.51 -5.68
C ASN A 40 2.14 1.62 -4.70
N ASN A 41 2.50 0.40 -5.11
CA ASN A 41 3.42 -0.48 -4.39
C ASN A 41 4.87 -0.43 -4.95
N ASP A 42 5.20 0.54 -5.78
CA ASP A 42 6.50 0.60 -6.46
C ASP A 42 7.69 0.68 -5.49
N SER A 43 7.55 1.32 -4.35
CA SER A 43 8.55 1.34 -3.28
C SER A 43 8.87 -0.07 -2.76
N ILE A 44 7.83 -0.91 -2.60
CA ILE A 44 7.98 -2.31 -2.21
C ILE A 44 8.66 -3.11 -3.32
N TRP A 45 8.24 -2.89 -4.58
CA TRP A 45 8.82 -3.59 -5.72
C TRP A 45 10.30 -3.31 -5.87
N MET A 46 10.70 -2.05 -5.75
CA MET A 46 12.11 -1.67 -5.83
C MET A 46 12.92 -2.23 -4.65
N ALA A 47 12.34 -2.27 -3.46
CA ALA A 47 13.00 -2.90 -2.32
C ALA A 47 13.19 -4.41 -2.50
N ILE A 48 12.23 -5.10 -3.14
CA ILE A 48 12.35 -6.52 -3.50
C ILE A 48 13.44 -6.71 -4.56
N GLU A 49 13.38 -5.97 -5.66
CA GLU A 49 14.27 -6.12 -6.82
C GLU A 49 15.72 -5.80 -6.46
N ARG A 50 15.94 -4.83 -5.59
CA ARG A 50 17.28 -4.42 -5.11
C ARG A 50 17.77 -5.24 -3.90
N GLY A 51 16.97 -6.17 -3.39
CA GLY A 51 17.35 -7.04 -2.27
C GLY A 51 17.37 -6.37 -0.91
N PHE A 52 16.84 -5.14 -0.76
CA PHE A 52 16.92 -4.36 0.50
C PHE A 52 16.28 -5.05 1.69
N TYR A 53 15.26 -5.89 1.49
CA TYR A 53 14.69 -6.68 2.58
C TYR A 53 15.67 -7.74 3.09
N LYS A 54 16.41 -8.39 2.20
CA LYS A 54 17.46 -9.35 2.58
C LYS A 54 18.61 -8.67 3.29
N ASP A 55 19.00 -7.47 2.84
CA ASP A 55 20.06 -6.67 3.47
C ASP A 55 19.67 -6.25 4.89
N GLU A 56 18.38 -6.03 5.16
CA GLU A 56 17.86 -5.78 6.51
C GLU A 56 17.61 -7.09 7.30
N GLY A 57 18.01 -8.25 6.77
CA GLY A 57 17.86 -9.56 7.42
C GLY A 57 16.42 -10.04 7.51
N LEU A 58 15.60 -9.72 6.50
CA LEU A 58 14.21 -10.18 6.37
C LEU A 58 14.09 -11.29 5.35
N ASP A 59 13.37 -12.35 5.71
CA ASP A 59 12.86 -13.39 4.81
C ASP A 59 11.38 -13.08 4.56
N MET A 60 11.11 -12.35 3.46
CA MET A 60 9.79 -11.80 3.18
C MET A 60 9.03 -12.62 2.13
N THR A 61 7.82 -13.04 2.48
CA THR A 61 6.81 -13.55 1.55
C THR A 61 5.86 -12.42 1.17
N TYR A 62 5.79 -12.08 -0.12
CA TYR A 62 4.85 -11.07 -0.64
C TYR A 62 3.68 -11.74 -1.34
N ARG A 63 2.45 -11.51 -0.83
CA ARG A 63 1.21 -12.07 -1.38
C ARG A 63 0.33 -10.96 -1.94
N LEU A 64 -0.09 -11.12 -3.20
CA LEU A 64 -0.96 -10.15 -3.88
C LEU A 64 -2.43 -10.56 -3.80
N PHE A 65 -3.29 -9.59 -3.55
CA PHE A 65 -4.74 -9.71 -3.51
C PHE A 65 -5.38 -8.73 -4.51
N PRO A 66 -6.54 -9.06 -5.10
CA PRO A 66 -7.22 -8.17 -6.06
C PRO A 66 -7.61 -6.82 -5.47
N SER A 67 -7.88 -6.75 -4.17
CA SER A 67 -8.24 -5.52 -3.46
C SER A 67 -7.85 -5.58 -1.98
N GLY A 68 -7.78 -4.43 -1.31
CA GLY A 68 -7.58 -4.36 0.14
C GLY A 68 -8.70 -5.07 0.91
N THR A 69 -9.94 -5.02 0.43
CA THR A 69 -11.07 -5.71 1.04
C THR A 69 -10.87 -7.23 1.08
N THR A 70 -10.37 -7.83 -0.02
CA THR A 70 -10.05 -9.27 -0.05
C THR A 70 -8.81 -9.61 0.76
N ALA A 71 -7.80 -8.72 0.78
CA ALA A 71 -6.62 -8.89 1.61
C ALA A 71 -6.97 -8.93 3.11
N PHE A 72 -7.88 -8.07 3.59
CA PHE A 72 -8.32 -8.07 4.98
C PHE A 72 -9.07 -9.34 5.40
N GLN A 73 -9.77 -10.02 4.48
CA GLN A 73 -10.39 -11.32 4.78
C GLN A 73 -9.34 -12.36 5.18
N SER A 74 -8.22 -12.41 4.47
CA SER A 74 -7.09 -13.29 4.81
C SER A 74 -6.28 -12.76 6.01
N PHE A 75 -6.10 -11.45 6.14
CA PHE A 75 -5.40 -10.85 7.27
C PHE A 75 -6.07 -11.14 8.61
N GLN A 76 -7.41 -11.18 8.63
CA GLN A 76 -8.22 -11.52 9.80
C GLN A 76 -7.95 -12.92 10.33
N THR A 77 -7.49 -13.87 9.51
CA THR A 77 -7.16 -15.24 9.91
C THR A 77 -5.73 -15.40 10.46
N GLY A 78 -4.99 -14.30 10.63
CA GLY A 78 -3.63 -14.32 11.16
C GLY A 78 -2.53 -14.70 10.15
N GLN A 79 -2.87 -14.83 8.85
CA GLN A 79 -1.93 -15.31 7.83
C GLN A 79 -0.92 -14.26 7.34
N GLY A 80 -1.11 -12.98 7.67
CA GLY A 80 -0.22 -11.88 7.29
C GLY A 80 0.27 -11.11 8.52
N ASP A 81 1.45 -10.54 8.45
CA ASP A 81 2.03 -9.72 9.51
C ASP A 81 1.78 -8.23 9.23
N ILE A 82 2.03 -7.80 7.99
CA ILE A 82 1.77 -6.45 7.50
C ILE A 82 0.83 -6.53 6.30
N ILE A 83 -0.14 -5.62 6.25
CA ILE A 83 -1.09 -5.48 5.14
C ILE A 83 -0.99 -4.08 4.54
N MET A 84 -0.88 -4.05 3.20
CA MET A 84 -1.00 -2.84 2.40
C MET A 84 -2.44 -2.72 1.92
N SER A 85 -3.10 -1.61 2.24
CA SER A 85 -4.51 -1.42 1.88
C SER A 85 -4.84 0.05 1.66
N GLY A 86 -5.93 0.31 0.94
CA GLY A 86 -6.50 1.64 0.80
C GLY A 86 -7.08 2.17 2.13
N ASP A 87 -7.42 3.44 2.12
CA ASP A 87 -7.98 4.20 3.24
C ASP A 87 -9.28 3.60 3.79
N LEU A 88 -10.35 3.57 2.96
CA LEU A 88 -11.66 3.08 3.40
C LEU A 88 -11.64 1.62 3.87
N PRO A 89 -11.00 0.66 3.17
CA PRO A 89 -10.88 -0.70 3.70
C PRO A 89 -10.18 -0.78 5.05
N SER A 90 -9.14 0.04 5.28
CA SER A 90 -8.40 0.09 6.55
C SER A 90 -9.27 0.63 7.69
N VAL A 91 -10.02 1.70 7.45
CA VAL A 91 -10.94 2.29 8.43
C VAL A 91 -12.10 1.34 8.74
N GLN A 92 -12.69 0.72 7.73
CA GLN A 92 -13.76 -0.28 7.93
C GLN A 92 -13.26 -1.51 8.71
N TYR A 93 -12.04 -1.97 8.41
CA TYR A 93 -11.44 -3.07 9.16
C TYR A 93 -11.20 -2.68 10.62
N TYR A 94 -10.61 -1.51 10.88
CA TYR A 94 -10.39 -0.98 12.22
C TYR A 94 -11.68 -0.97 13.06
N PHE A 95 -12.80 -0.47 12.52
CA PHE A 95 -14.07 -0.47 13.24
C PHE A 95 -14.60 -1.89 13.46
N ARG A 96 -14.50 -2.76 12.46
CA ARG A 96 -14.98 -4.15 12.54
C ARG A 96 -14.27 -4.96 13.62
N VAL A 97 -12.95 -4.79 13.75
CA VAL A 97 -12.13 -5.51 14.74
C VAL A 97 -11.96 -4.72 16.05
N LYS A 98 -12.79 -3.69 16.28
CA LYS A 98 -12.81 -2.89 17.50
C LYS A 98 -11.42 -2.37 17.91
N GLY A 99 -10.65 -1.92 16.93
CA GLY A 99 -9.32 -1.37 17.14
C GLY A 99 -8.18 -2.39 17.19
N ASP A 100 -8.40 -3.63 16.83
CA ASP A 100 -7.32 -4.64 16.68
C ASP A 100 -6.58 -4.49 15.33
N TYR A 101 -6.23 -3.25 15.00
CA TYR A 101 -5.50 -2.85 13.81
C TYR A 101 -4.79 -1.52 14.04
N ARG A 102 -3.59 -1.40 13.53
CA ARG A 102 -2.78 -0.16 13.56
C ARG A 102 -2.22 0.15 12.19
N THR A 103 -2.46 1.36 11.69
CA THR A 103 -1.67 1.94 10.60
C THR A 103 -0.28 2.27 11.14
N ILE A 104 0.76 1.74 10.50
CA ILE A 104 2.17 1.95 10.89
C ILE A 104 2.90 2.93 9.98
N ALA A 105 2.41 3.14 8.75
CA ALA A 105 2.91 4.14 7.82
C ALA A 105 1.90 4.43 6.70
N VAL A 106 1.94 5.64 6.17
CA VAL A 106 1.40 5.97 4.85
C VAL A 106 2.50 5.70 3.83
N ILE A 107 2.26 4.80 2.92
CA ILE A 107 3.23 4.40 1.89
C ILE A 107 3.09 5.29 0.66
N GLU A 108 1.85 5.56 0.28
CA GLU A 108 1.53 6.36 -0.88
C GLU A 108 0.22 7.11 -0.66
N ARG A 109 0.09 8.27 -1.29
CA ARG A 109 -1.16 9.01 -1.48
C ARG A 109 -1.22 9.57 -2.90
N ASP A 110 -2.40 9.49 -3.52
CA ASP A 110 -2.63 9.94 -4.88
C ASP A 110 -4.12 10.23 -5.12
N ALA A 111 -4.43 11.41 -5.63
CA ALA A 111 -5.77 11.72 -6.10
C ALA A 111 -5.94 11.35 -7.58
N LYS A 112 -4.95 11.58 -8.43
CA LYS A 112 -5.04 11.37 -9.88
C LYS A 112 -5.04 9.89 -10.27
N GLY A 113 -4.47 9.02 -9.42
CA GLY A 113 -4.50 7.58 -9.61
C GLY A 113 -5.86 6.92 -9.38
N TYR A 114 -6.84 7.67 -8.86
CA TYR A 114 -8.24 7.24 -8.79
C TYR A 114 -9.03 7.91 -9.91
N VAL A 115 -9.74 7.11 -10.72
CA VAL A 115 -10.33 7.56 -11.98
C VAL A 115 -11.78 7.15 -12.12
N VAL A 116 -12.53 7.97 -12.87
CA VAL A 116 -13.84 7.63 -13.42
C VAL A 116 -13.63 7.24 -14.88
N VAL A 117 -13.81 5.96 -15.18
CA VAL A 117 -13.80 5.47 -16.55
C VAL A 117 -15.25 5.30 -17.00
N ALA A 118 -15.60 5.94 -18.11
CA ALA A 118 -16.97 5.99 -18.60
C ALA A 118 -17.09 5.52 -20.04
N GLY A 119 -18.28 5.06 -20.41
CA GLY A 119 -18.65 4.79 -21.79
C GLY A 119 -18.72 6.08 -22.61
N LYS A 120 -18.58 5.97 -23.94
CA LYS A 120 -18.49 7.13 -24.84
C LYS A 120 -19.71 8.07 -24.79
N ASP A 121 -20.87 7.60 -24.36
CA ASP A 121 -22.10 8.38 -24.25
C ASP A 121 -22.16 9.25 -22.98
N ILE A 122 -21.30 8.99 -22.00
CA ILE A 122 -21.21 9.74 -20.75
C ILE A 122 -20.13 10.82 -20.90
N LYS A 123 -20.54 12.10 -21.00
CA LYS A 123 -19.61 13.22 -21.23
C LYS A 123 -19.44 14.12 -20.01
N LYS A 124 -20.39 14.09 -19.08
CA LYS A 124 -20.42 14.91 -17.87
C LYS A 124 -21.10 14.15 -16.73
N PRO A 125 -20.91 14.57 -15.47
CA PRO A 125 -21.47 13.87 -14.31
C PRO A 125 -23.00 13.70 -14.38
N GLN A 126 -23.72 14.67 -14.94
CA GLN A 126 -25.18 14.64 -15.06
C GLN A 126 -25.68 13.51 -15.97
N ASP A 127 -24.87 13.03 -16.90
CA ASP A 127 -25.23 11.91 -17.80
C ASP A 127 -25.31 10.57 -17.06
N LEU A 128 -24.86 10.53 -15.79
CA LEU A 128 -24.95 9.35 -14.90
C LEU A 128 -26.34 9.19 -14.27
N VAL A 129 -27.22 10.22 -14.33
CA VAL A 129 -28.59 10.14 -13.79
C VAL A 129 -29.36 9.00 -14.47
N GLY A 130 -29.97 8.13 -13.69
CA GLY A 130 -30.69 6.94 -14.15
C GLY A 130 -29.79 5.81 -14.67
N LYS A 131 -28.47 5.93 -14.57
CA LYS A 131 -27.51 4.92 -15.04
C LYS A 131 -27.01 4.02 -13.90
N THR A 132 -26.42 2.89 -14.30
CA THR A 132 -25.68 2.01 -13.40
C THR A 132 -24.19 2.30 -13.52
N VAL A 133 -23.57 2.65 -12.41
CA VAL A 133 -22.12 2.72 -12.26
C VAL A 133 -21.62 1.55 -11.42
N ALA A 134 -20.31 1.28 -11.44
CA ALA A 134 -19.76 0.20 -10.66
C ALA A 134 -18.48 0.59 -9.91
N THR A 135 -18.20 -0.14 -8.86
CA THR A 135 -16.92 -0.15 -8.15
C THR A 135 -16.80 -1.45 -7.36
N ARG A 136 -15.66 -1.73 -6.77
CA ARG A 136 -15.58 -2.68 -5.65
C ARG A 136 -16.13 -2.00 -4.40
N VAL A 137 -17.37 -2.35 -4.02
CA VAL A 137 -18.03 -1.76 -2.85
C VAL A 137 -17.21 -2.03 -1.58
N GLY A 138 -17.08 -1.03 -0.73
CA GLY A 138 -16.21 -1.06 0.46
C GLY A 138 -14.75 -0.72 0.18
N SER A 139 -14.41 -0.33 -1.07
CA SER A 139 -13.12 0.29 -1.41
C SER A 139 -13.23 1.81 -1.46
N THR A 140 -12.10 2.49 -1.57
CA THR A 140 -12.00 3.95 -1.80
C THR A 140 -12.88 4.43 -2.96
N GLY A 141 -13.11 3.57 -3.97
CA GLY A 141 -14.03 3.86 -5.07
C GLY A 141 -15.47 4.14 -4.62
N SER A 142 -15.94 3.53 -3.52
CA SER A 142 -17.27 3.82 -2.97
C SER A 142 -17.37 5.23 -2.39
N TRP A 143 -16.33 5.68 -1.72
CA TRP A 143 -16.24 7.07 -1.23
C TRP A 143 -16.13 8.04 -2.39
N PHE A 144 -15.31 7.73 -3.38
CA PHE A 144 -15.14 8.55 -4.58
C PHE A 144 -16.47 8.75 -5.34
N ILE A 145 -17.28 7.70 -5.55
CA ILE A 145 -18.62 7.83 -6.17
C ILE A 145 -19.44 8.87 -5.41
N SER A 146 -19.52 8.77 -4.09
CA SER A 146 -20.34 9.67 -3.26
C SER A 146 -19.89 11.12 -3.38
N GLU A 147 -18.60 11.38 -3.22
CA GLU A 147 -18.03 12.73 -3.31
C GLU A 147 -18.16 13.30 -4.72
N TYR A 148 -17.90 12.47 -5.75
CA TYR A 148 -18.01 12.88 -7.14
C TYR A 148 -19.44 13.31 -7.51
N LEU A 149 -20.43 12.49 -7.19
CA LEU A 149 -21.83 12.81 -7.48
C LEU A 149 -22.28 14.05 -6.71
N THR A 150 -22.02 14.11 -5.40
CA THR A 150 -22.44 15.21 -4.53
C THR A 150 -21.83 16.55 -4.98
N LYS A 151 -20.53 16.60 -5.22
CA LYS A 151 -19.84 17.85 -5.64
C LYS A 151 -20.21 18.30 -7.06
N ASN A 152 -20.72 17.40 -7.88
CA ASN A 152 -21.26 17.74 -9.21
C ASN A 152 -22.77 17.96 -9.24
N ASN A 153 -23.43 18.11 -8.07
CA ASN A 153 -24.87 18.32 -7.94
C ASN A 153 -25.72 17.21 -8.61
N VAL A 154 -25.24 15.96 -8.56
CA VAL A 154 -25.99 14.77 -8.96
C VAL A 154 -26.49 14.08 -7.69
N ASP A 155 -27.81 13.90 -7.54
CA ASP A 155 -28.36 13.16 -6.40
C ASP A 155 -27.90 11.69 -6.47
N PRO A 156 -27.13 11.20 -5.49
CA PRO A 156 -26.65 9.83 -5.48
C PRO A 156 -27.76 8.77 -5.56
N LYS A 157 -28.98 9.10 -5.15
CA LYS A 157 -30.13 8.19 -5.22
C LYS A 157 -30.62 7.94 -6.66
N THR A 158 -30.23 8.79 -7.61
CA THR A 158 -30.57 8.65 -9.03
C THR A 158 -29.59 7.77 -9.79
N VAL A 159 -28.49 7.33 -9.16
CA VAL A 159 -27.44 6.53 -9.78
C VAL A 159 -27.36 5.16 -9.08
N ALA A 160 -27.60 4.09 -9.83
CA ALA A 160 -27.46 2.75 -9.30
C ALA A 160 -25.98 2.35 -9.15
N VAL A 161 -25.56 1.85 -7.99
CA VAL A 161 -24.18 1.39 -7.75
C VAL A 161 -24.13 -0.12 -7.70
N LYS A 162 -23.43 -0.74 -8.66
CA LYS A 162 -23.21 -2.19 -8.73
C LYS A 162 -21.87 -2.57 -8.10
N ASN A 163 -21.88 -3.59 -7.23
CA ASN A 163 -20.65 -4.17 -6.70
C ASN A 163 -20.06 -5.14 -7.72
N LEU A 164 -18.89 -4.85 -8.26
CA LEU A 164 -18.16 -5.73 -9.16
C LEU A 164 -16.71 -5.89 -8.68
N ASP A 165 -16.16 -7.07 -8.89
CA ASP A 165 -14.74 -7.31 -8.68
C ASP A 165 -13.91 -6.50 -9.69
N THR A 166 -12.75 -6.05 -9.24
CA THR A 166 -11.88 -5.16 -10.02
C THR A 166 -11.50 -5.71 -11.39
N GLN A 167 -11.36 -7.03 -11.50
CA GLN A 167 -11.01 -7.72 -12.75
C GLN A 167 -12.17 -7.76 -13.76
N VAL A 168 -13.41 -7.58 -13.30
CA VAL A 168 -14.63 -7.65 -14.15
C VAL A 168 -15.00 -6.28 -14.70
N LEU A 169 -14.60 -5.18 -14.04
CA LEU A 169 -14.97 -3.80 -14.39
C LEU A 169 -14.68 -3.44 -15.86
N PRO A 170 -13.47 -3.72 -16.40
CA PRO A 170 -13.17 -3.40 -17.80
C PRO A 170 -14.14 -4.05 -18.79
N ALA A 171 -14.35 -5.35 -18.63
CA ALA A 171 -15.22 -6.10 -19.52
C ALA A 171 -16.70 -5.65 -19.43
N ALA A 172 -17.18 -5.36 -18.22
CA ALA A 172 -18.54 -4.86 -18.01
C ALA A 172 -18.80 -3.52 -18.71
N LEU A 173 -17.81 -2.58 -18.64
CA LEU A 173 -17.91 -1.30 -19.35
C LEU A 173 -17.84 -1.49 -20.86
N CYS A 174 -16.88 -2.28 -21.35
CA CYS A 174 -16.70 -2.53 -22.80
C CYS A 174 -17.93 -3.18 -23.45
N ARG A 175 -18.73 -3.96 -22.68
CA ARG A 175 -20.00 -4.54 -23.15
C ARG A 175 -21.21 -3.64 -22.94
N GLY A 176 -21.05 -2.47 -22.30
CA GLY A 176 -22.15 -1.54 -22.02
C GLY A 176 -23.07 -1.99 -20.88
N GLU A 177 -22.66 -2.94 -20.03
CA GLU A 177 -23.43 -3.42 -18.87
C GLU A 177 -23.47 -2.39 -17.73
N ILE A 178 -22.50 -1.46 -17.71
CA ILE A 178 -22.40 -0.31 -16.82
C ILE A 178 -22.03 0.93 -17.60
N ALA A 179 -22.50 2.09 -17.16
CA ALA A 179 -22.23 3.38 -17.83
C ALA A 179 -20.84 3.94 -17.46
N ALA A 180 -20.39 3.68 -16.23
CA ALA A 180 -19.07 4.09 -15.74
C ALA A 180 -18.64 3.20 -14.58
N PHE A 181 -17.36 3.27 -14.23
CA PHE A 181 -16.87 2.73 -12.98
C PHE A 181 -15.84 3.66 -12.31
N PHE A 182 -15.73 3.55 -11.00
CA PHE A 182 -14.85 4.34 -10.16
C PHE A 182 -13.82 3.43 -9.53
N ILE A 183 -12.54 3.65 -9.81
CA ILE A 183 -11.49 2.69 -9.45
C ILE A 183 -10.11 3.37 -9.40
N TRP A 184 -9.14 2.65 -8.83
CA TRP A 184 -7.73 3.03 -8.87
C TRP A 184 -7.02 2.45 -10.10
N GLN A 185 -5.94 3.09 -10.49
CA GLN A 185 -5.04 2.59 -11.54
C GLN A 185 -4.32 1.29 -11.08
N PRO A 186 -3.97 0.38 -12.01
CA PRO A 186 -3.96 0.56 -13.48
C PRO A 186 -5.23 0.07 -14.20
N ILE A 187 -6.33 -0.17 -13.47
CA ILE A 187 -7.55 -0.77 -14.06
C ILE A 187 -8.15 0.15 -15.11
N GLY A 188 -8.11 1.48 -14.86
CA GLY A 188 -8.56 2.48 -15.83
C GLY A 188 -7.75 2.44 -17.12
N SER A 189 -6.43 2.52 -17.03
CA SER A 189 -5.53 2.48 -18.21
C SER A 189 -5.72 1.20 -19.01
N ARG A 190 -5.78 0.04 -18.34
CA ARG A 190 -6.07 -1.25 -18.99
C ARG A 190 -7.39 -1.26 -19.74
N THR A 191 -8.43 -0.61 -19.20
CA THR A 191 -9.72 -0.54 -19.88
C THR A 191 -9.63 0.21 -21.18
N LEU A 192 -8.92 1.33 -21.20
CA LEU A 192 -8.71 2.13 -22.42
C LEU A 192 -7.86 1.36 -23.45
N GLU A 193 -6.94 0.51 -23.01
CA GLU A 193 -6.18 -0.37 -23.90
C GLU A 193 -7.06 -1.48 -24.51
N ILE A 194 -7.99 -2.05 -23.73
CA ILE A 194 -8.88 -3.15 -24.16
C ILE A 194 -9.95 -2.66 -25.12
N CYS A 195 -10.57 -1.50 -24.85
CA CYS A 195 -11.66 -0.98 -25.66
C CYS A 195 -11.57 0.55 -25.87
N PRO A 196 -10.54 1.02 -26.62
CA PRO A 196 -10.26 2.45 -26.79
C PRO A 196 -11.41 3.23 -27.43
N ASP A 197 -12.20 2.56 -28.29
CA ASP A 197 -13.33 3.18 -28.99
C ASP A 197 -14.61 3.24 -28.14
N LYS A 198 -14.64 2.58 -26.97
CA LYS A 198 -15.84 2.47 -26.12
C LYS A 198 -15.71 3.17 -24.78
N ALA A 199 -14.48 3.45 -24.32
CA ALA A 199 -14.19 3.99 -23.02
C ALA A 199 -13.35 5.27 -23.09
N HIS A 200 -13.44 6.10 -22.06
CA HIS A 200 -12.57 7.25 -21.83
C HIS A 200 -12.51 7.60 -20.34
N TYR A 201 -11.52 8.40 -19.95
CA TYR A 201 -11.53 9.02 -18.64
C TYR A 201 -12.53 10.17 -18.61
N LEU A 202 -13.51 10.09 -17.71
CA LEU A 202 -14.46 11.18 -17.46
C LEU A 202 -13.88 12.17 -16.45
N SER A 203 -13.13 11.67 -15.45
CA SER A 203 -12.51 12.46 -14.39
C SER A 203 -11.44 11.64 -13.66
N ASP A 204 -10.62 12.32 -12.89
CA ASP A 204 -9.86 11.74 -11.77
C ASP A 204 -10.43 12.25 -10.44
N ALA A 205 -9.84 11.82 -9.32
CA ALA A 205 -10.34 12.16 -8.00
C ALA A 205 -9.81 13.50 -7.44
N THR A 206 -9.07 14.28 -8.25
CA THR A 206 -8.58 15.61 -7.84
C THR A 206 -9.73 16.52 -7.45
N GLY A 207 -9.67 17.08 -6.26
CA GLY A 207 -10.73 17.94 -5.73
C GLY A 207 -11.93 17.20 -5.11
N TYR A 208 -11.97 15.87 -5.23
CA TYR A 208 -13.01 15.02 -4.62
C TYR A 208 -12.52 14.30 -3.38
N ILE A 209 -11.50 13.47 -3.53
CA ILE A 209 -10.87 12.71 -2.44
C ILE A 209 -9.35 12.67 -2.65
N GLN A 210 -8.65 12.38 -1.58
CA GLN A 210 -7.26 11.91 -1.61
C GLN A 210 -7.28 10.41 -1.35
N GLY A 211 -6.74 9.61 -2.26
CA GLY A 211 -6.56 8.18 -2.05
C GLY A 211 -5.26 7.87 -1.30
N TYR A 212 -5.24 6.76 -0.60
CA TYR A 212 -4.10 6.32 0.21
C TYR A 212 -3.78 4.85 0.00
N LEU A 213 -2.50 4.52 0.09
CA LEU A 213 -2.02 3.19 0.42
C LEU A 213 -1.34 3.26 1.79
N VAL A 214 -1.91 2.57 2.76
CA VAL A 214 -1.37 2.51 4.12
C VAL A 214 -0.87 1.12 4.43
N ALA A 215 0.20 1.04 5.21
CA ALA A 215 0.67 -0.20 5.82
C ALA A 215 0.06 -0.34 7.21
N GLY A 216 -0.48 -1.51 7.49
CA GLY A 216 -1.07 -1.81 8.78
C GLY A 216 -0.64 -3.16 9.35
N ALA A 217 -0.73 -3.29 10.67
CA ALA A 217 -0.39 -4.51 11.39
C ALA A 217 -1.29 -4.68 12.62
N ARG A 218 -1.30 -5.88 13.21
CA ARG A 218 -2.00 -6.12 14.47
C ARG A 218 -1.20 -5.56 15.65
N PRO A 219 -1.85 -4.92 16.63
CA PRO A 219 -1.18 -4.34 17.79
C PRO A 219 -0.45 -5.40 18.63
N GLU A 220 -1.01 -6.60 18.78
CA GLU A 220 -0.37 -7.71 19.51
C GLU A 220 0.94 -8.15 18.86
N TRP A 221 1.01 -8.22 17.53
CA TRP A 221 2.24 -8.53 16.82
C TRP A 221 3.29 -7.42 16.97
N LEU A 222 2.88 -6.15 16.86
CA LEU A 222 3.76 -4.99 17.08
C LEU A 222 4.29 -4.88 18.51
N ALA A 223 3.56 -5.40 19.49
CA ALA A 223 3.99 -5.42 20.89
C ALA A 223 5.12 -6.42 21.17
N THR A 224 5.29 -7.43 20.31
CA THR A 224 6.41 -8.37 20.45
C THR A 224 7.73 -7.72 20.03
N PRO A 225 8.86 -8.02 20.72
CA PRO A 225 10.16 -7.52 20.30
C PRO A 225 10.50 -7.86 18.85
N GLN A 226 10.13 -9.07 18.41
CA GLN A 226 10.37 -9.53 17.04
C GLN A 226 9.50 -8.78 16.04
N GLY A 227 8.21 -8.60 16.30
CA GLY A 227 7.29 -7.87 15.39
C GLY A 227 7.69 -6.41 15.26
N LYS A 228 8.03 -5.75 16.38
CA LYS A 228 8.52 -4.37 16.36
C LYS A 228 9.81 -4.23 15.51
N GLU A 229 10.79 -5.08 15.73
CA GLU A 229 12.04 -5.06 14.97
C GLU A 229 11.81 -5.36 13.48
N THR A 230 10.94 -6.34 13.17
CA THR A 230 10.56 -6.67 11.78
C THR A 230 9.92 -5.47 11.09
N ALA A 231 8.98 -4.77 11.74
CA ALA A 231 8.33 -3.59 11.19
C ALA A 231 9.33 -2.45 10.91
N ILE A 232 10.29 -2.21 11.82
CA ILE A 232 11.34 -1.19 11.66
C ILE A 232 12.22 -1.52 10.44
N ARG A 233 12.70 -2.75 10.33
CA ARG A 233 13.54 -3.20 9.21
C ARG A 233 12.79 -3.15 7.89
N TRP A 234 11.53 -3.57 7.88
CA TRP A 234 10.68 -3.50 6.70
C TRP A 234 10.49 -2.06 6.22
N LEU A 235 10.18 -1.12 7.12
CA LEU A 235 10.05 0.30 6.78
C LEU A 235 11.37 0.87 6.23
N ARG A 236 12.51 0.56 6.86
CA ARG A 236 13.82 1.02 6.41
C ARG A 236 14.16 0.53 5.00
N ALA A 237 13.92 -0.76 4.74
CA ALA A 237 14.09 -1.33 3.39
C ALA A 237 13.14 -0.70 2.37
N THR A 238 11.87 -0.49 2.76
CA THR A 238 10.85 0.14 1.90
C THR A 238 11.22 1.60 1.57
N MET A 239 11.76 2.35 2.51
CA MET A 239 12.27 3.72 2.26
C MET A 239 13.41 3.74 1.25
N LYS A 240 14.36 2.78 1.32
CA LYS A 240 15.39 2.62 0.29
C LYS A 240 14.77 2.30 -1.08
N GLY A 241 13.73 1.47 -1.10
CA GLY A 241 12.96 1.16 -2.32
C GLY A 241 12.24 2.38 -2.88
N ARG A 242 11.63 3.23 -2.02
CA ARG A 242 11.06 4.52 -2.40
C ARG A 242 12.08 5.40 -3.11
N ASP A 243 13.27 5.55 -2.54
CA ASP A 243 14.31 6.41 -3.12
C ASP A 243 14.75 5.95 -4.52
N VAL A 244 14.67 4.64 -4.78
CA VAL A 244 14.86 4.07 -6.15
C VAL A 244 13.65 4.36 -7.02
N ALA A 245 12.43 4.09 -6.52
CA ALA A 245 11.19 4.28 -7.27
C ALA A 245 11.00 5.72 -7.74
N GLU A 246 11.38 6.70 -6.93
CA GLU A 246 11.30 8.13 -7.28
C GLU A 246 12.29 8.55 -8.38
N LYS A 247 13.42 7.87 -8.49
CA LYS A 247 14.52 8.28 -9.39
C LYS A 247 14.64 7.43 -10.65
N ASP A 248 14.13 6.21 -10.62
CA ASP A 248 14.33 5.21 -11.67
C ASP A 248 13.01 4.63 -12.16
N PHE A 249 12.28 5.44 -12.94
CA PHE A 249 11.04 5.00 -13.61
C PHE A 249 11.25 3.76 -14.46
N LYS A 250 12.40 3.62 -15.14
CA LYS A 250 12.67 2.48 -16.00
C LYS A 250 12.69 1.16 -15.21
N ALA A 251 13.28 1.16 -14.01
CA ALA A 251 13.25 -0.01 -13.12
C ALA A 251 11.82 -0.34 -12.66
N VAL A 252 11.02 0.67 -12.32
CA VAL A 252 9.60 0.48 -11.94
C VAL A 252 8.81 -0.10 -13.11
N ALA A 253 8.96 0.46 -14.32
CA ALA A 253 8.28 -0.01 -15.53
C ALA A 253 8.68 -1.45 -15.90
N ALA A 254 9.97 -1.77 -15.80
CA ALA A 254 10.45 -3.13 -16.06
C ALA A 254 9.86 -4.15 -15.07
N TYR A 255 9.79 -3.81 -13.78
CA TYR A 255 9.17 -4.66 -12.78
C TYR A 255 7.67 -4.84 -13.04
N ALA A 256 6.96 -3.76 -13.34
CA ALA A 256 5.52 -3.76 -13.62
C ALA A 256 5.17 -4.59 -14.87
N ALA A 257 5.97 -4.46 -15.95
CA ALA A 257 5.80 -5.25 -17.16
C ALA A 257 6.02 -6.75 -16.89
N LYS A 258 7.13 -7.11 -16.22
CA LYS A 258 7.53 -8.49 -15.95
C LYS A 258 6.57 -9.21 -15.01
N ASN A 259 6.15 -8.55 -13.92
CA ASN A 259 5.46 -9.22 -12.82
C ASN A 259 3.94 -9.00 -12.82
N LEU A 260 3.47 -7.92 -13.46
CA LEU A 260 2.05 -7.52 -13.45
C LEU A 260 1.45 -7.39 -14.86
N ASN A 261 2.24 -7.58 -15.90
CA ASN A 261 1.82 -7.42 -17.30
C ASN A 261 1.17 -6.03 -17.53
N LEU A 262 1.84 -4.97 -17.04
CA LEU A 262 1.43 -3.59 -17.26
C LEU A 262 2.24 -2.97 -18.40
N SER A 263 1.57 -2.20 -19.25
CA SER A 263 2.25 -1.37 -20.24
C SER A 263 3.07 -0.27 -19.56
N GLU A 264 4.10 0.22 -20.24
CA GLU A 264 4.91 1.36 -19.76
C GLU A 264 4.02 2.59 -19.55
N LYS A 265 3.05 2.83 -20.48
CA LYS A 265 2.11 3.92 -20.36
C LYS A 265 1.24 3.81 -19.10
N ALA A 266 0.60 2.67 -18.87
CA ALA A 266 -0.24 2.44 -17.69
C ALA A 266 0.57 2.57 -16.39
N THR A 267 1.84 2.17 -16.40
CA THR A 267 2.74 2.34 -15.27
C THR A 267 3.07 3.82 -15.04
N LYS A 268 3.38 4.56 -16.11
CA LYS A 268 3.74 5.97 -16.06
C LYS A 268 2.60 6.84 -15.57
N ASP A 269 1.38 6.62 -16.09
CA ASP A 269 0.17 7.39 -15.74
C ASP A 269 -0.07 7.40 -14.21
N GLN A 270 0.27 6.34 -13.49
CA GLN A 270 0.17 6.28 -12.03
C GLN A 270 1.46 6.74 -11.33
N TRP A 271 2.63 6.32 -11.83
CA TRP A 271 3.91 6.63 -11.19
C TRP A 271 4.16 8.13 -11.02
N GLU A 272 3.79 8.94 -12.03
CA GLU A 272 3.97 10.41 -12.03
C GLU A 272 3.11 11.11 -10.97
N THR A 273 2.04 10.48 -10.51
CA THR A 273 1.10 11.08 -9.55
C THR A 273 1.31 10.57 -8.12
N ASN A 274 2.07 9.49 -7.95
CA ASN A 274 2.34 8.91 -6.64
C ASN A 274 3.17 9.84 -5.75
N ILE A 275 2.64 10.20 -4.59
CA ILE A 275 3.36 10.85 -3.50
C ILE A 275 3.69 9.77 -2.47
N ARG A 276 4.97 9.63 -2.09
CA ARG A 276 5.48 8.53 -1.26
C ARG A 276 5.98 9.02 0.10
N PRO A 277 5.08 9.43 1.03
CA PRO A 277 5.48 10.14 2.25
C PRO A 277 6.27 9.28 3.22
N MET A 278 6.00 7.98 3.30
CA MET A 278 6.59 7.07 4.31
C MET A 278 6.52 7.64 5.74
N ALA A 279 5.37 8.20 6.10
CA ALA A 279 5.17 8.97 7.32
C ALA A 279 3.74 8.79 7.85
N ILE A 280 3.48 9.28 9.06
CA ILE A 280 2.14 9.54 9.60
C ILE A 280 2.09 11.04 9.88
N ASP A 281 1.55 11.82 8.95
CA ASP A 281 1.57 13.27 8.95
C ASP A 281 0.19 13.90 9.19
N LYS A 282 0.16 15.23 9.33
CA LYS A 282 -1.09 15.97 9.53
C LYS A 282 -2.07 15.78 8.37
N ILE A 283 -1.58 15.67 7.14
CA ILE A 283 -2.43 15.52 5.95
C ILE A 283 -3.19 14.19 6.04
N TYR A 284 -2.50 13.09 6.42
CA TYR A 284 -3.14 11.81 6.69
C TYR A 284 -4.28 11.93 7.72
N TYR A 285 -4.05 12.63 8.83
CA TYR A 285 -5.07 12.79 9.87
C TYR A 285 -6.29 13.60 9.37
N ASP A 286 -6.06 14.71 8.68
CA ASP A 286 -7.14 15.57 8.17
C ASP A 286 -8.02 14.82 7.15
N ASP A 287 -7.41 14.06 6.25
CA ASP A 287 -8.12 13.30 5.22
C ASP A 287 -8.88 12.11 5.81
N PHE A 288 -8.28 11.40 6.77
CA PHE A 288 -8.97 10.30 7.46
C PHE A 288 -10.11 10.79 8.36
N CYS A 289 -10.01 12.00 8.90
CA CYS A 289 -11.16 12.65 9.57
C CYS A 289 -12.29 12.95 8.56
N SER A 290 -11.96 13.38 7.35
CA SER A 290 -12.95 13.60 6.30
C SER A 290 -13.62 12.29 5.87
N LEU A 291 -12.84 11.22 5.70
CA LEU A 291 -13.34 9.87 5.46
C LEU A 291 -14.23 9.37 6.60
N SER A 292 -13.85 9.61 7.86
CA SER A 292 -14.67 9.25 9.03
C SER A 292 -16.03 9.92 9.01
N ARG A 293 -16.09 11.23 8.76
CA ARG A 293 -17.34 11.99 8.64
C ARG A 293 -18.23 11.46 7.52
N TRP A 294 -17.64 11.16 6.35
CA TRP A 294 -18.37 10.54 5.27
C TRP A 294 -18.93 9.16 5.65
N ALA A 295 -18.12 8.30 6.29
CA ALA A 295 -18.55 6.97 6.70
C ALA A 295 -19.70 7.02 7.71
N GLN A 296 -19.71 7.99 8.64
CA GLN A 296 -20.81 8.24 9.56
C GLN A 296 -22.06 8.72 8.82
N GLY A 297 -21.94 9.67 7.91
CA GLY A 297 -23.03 10.16 7.06
C GLY A 297 -23.66 9.08 6.19
N ALA A 298 -22.84 8.18 5.64
CA ALA A 298 -23.25 7.01 4.87
C ALA A 298 -23.79 5.86 5.76
N LYS A 299 -23.86 6.04 7.08
CA LYS A 299 -24.24 5.02 8.08
C LYS A 299 -23.39 3.74 8.02
N ALA A 300 -22.17 3.84 7.51
CA ALA A 300 -21.20 2.74 7.49
C ALA A 300 -20.57 2.50 8.88
N THR A 301 -20.59 3.51 9.74
CA THR A 301 -20.19 3.45 11.15
C THR A 301 -20.94 4.51 11.96
N THR A 302 -21.04 4.31 13.26
CA THR A 302 -21.50 5.32 14.24
C THR A 302 -20.33 5.85 15.08
N SER A 303 -19.14 5.26 14.93
CA SER A 303 -17.97 5.56 15.74
C SER A 303 -17.08 6.60 15.06
N LYS A 304 -16.41 7.40 15.90
CA LYS A 304 -15.33 8.30 15.47
C LYS A 304 -14.01 7.54 15.36
N ILE A 305 -13.14 8.00 14.48
CA ILE A 305 -11.75 7.53 14.48
C ILE A 305 -11.01 8.12 15.67
N ASP A 306 -10.41 7.27 16.47
CA ASP A 306 -9.40 7.65 17.46
C ASP A 306 -8.02 7.26 16.93
N PHE A 307 -7.24 8.24 16.52
CA PHE A 307 -5.91 8.01 15.95
C PHE A 307 -4.90 7.45 16.95
N LYS A 308 -5.11 7.62 18.27
CA LYS A 308 -4.27 6.97 19.28
C LYS A 308 -4.40 5.44 19.22
N THR A 309 -5.55 4.95 18.76
CA THR A 309 -5.82 3.52 18.61
C THR A 309 -5.82 3.05 17.15
N LEU A 310 -5.93 3.95 16.17
CA LEU A 310 -5.80 3.59 14.74
C LEU A 310 -4.34 3.55 14.29
N THR A 311 -3.44 4.32 14.89
CA THR A 311 -2.05 4.42 14.45
C THR A 311 -1.05 3.87 15.45
N SER A 312 0.08 3.38 14.96
CA SER A 312 1.27 3.07 15.75
C SER A 312 2.50 3.65 15.05
N GLY A 313 2.90 4.85 15.45
CA GLY A 313 4.06 5.55 14.88
C GLY A 313 5.42 5.07 15.40
N GLU A 314 5.45 4.16 16.38
CA GLU A 314 6.69 3.74 17.03
C GLU A 314 7.73 3.15 16.06
N PRO A 315 7.37 2.31 15.06
CA PRO A 315 8.35 1.83 14.11
C PRO A 315 8.98 2.95 13.25
N LEU A 316 8.19 3.95 12.86
CA LEU A 316 8.68 5.12 12.10
C LEU A 316 9.57 6.01 12.98
N LYS A 317 9.16 6.30 14.23
CA LYS A 317 9.94 7.11 15.17
C LYS A 317 11.29 6.50 15.49
N ALA A 318 11.39 5.18 15.48
CA ALA A 318 12.66 4.48 15.67
C ALA A 318 13.64 4.71 14.49
N ILE A 319 13.15 5.11 13.33
CA ILE A 319 13.96 5.47 12.15
C ILE A 319 14.24 6.98 12.16
N ASP A 320 13.19 7.80 12.21
CA ASP A 320 13.26 9.26 12.37
C ASP A 320 11.98 9.77 13.06
N PRO A 321 12.09 10.37 14.26
CA PRO A 321 10.94 10.93 14.98
C PRO A 321 10.13 11.96 14.18
N LYS A 322 10.73 12.64 13.20
CA LYS A 322 10.06 13.64 12.35
C LYS A 322 9.02 13.05 11.39
N LEU A 323 9.06 11.74 11.15
CA LEU A 323 8.11 11.03 10.29
C LEU A 323 6.74 10.85 10.92
N VAL A 324 6.57 11.22 12.20
CA VAL A 324 5.31 11.02 12.92
C VAL A 324 4.86 12.31 13.58
N THR A 325 3.80 12.87 13.06
CA THR A 325 3.07 13.97 13.71
C THR A 325 2.23 13.41 14.89
N PRO A 326 2.17 14.10 16.04
CA PRO A 326 1.28 13.70 17.13
C PRO A 326 -0.19 13.60 16.68
N PRO A 327 -0.93 12.57 17.12
CA PRO A 327 -2.31 12.38 16.71
C PRO A 327 -3.23 13.47 17.27
N PRO A 328 -4.18 13.98 16.45
CA PRO A 328 -5.21 14.90 16.90
C PRO A 328 -6.25 14.20 17.78
N PRO A 329 -7.19 14.96 18.41
CA PRO A 329 -8.37 14.40 19.06
C PRO A 329 -9.21 13.53 18.09
N PRO A 330 -10.05 12.61 18.63
CA PRO A 330 -10.94 11.79 17.82
C PRO A 330 -11.91 12.59 16.94
N CYS A 331 -12.13 12.14 15.75
CA CYS A 331 -13.04 12.76 14.78
C CYS A 331 -14.05 11.72 14.17
#